data_00a98225156b80bd04d1908e5fd1d467
#
_entry.id   00a98225156b80bd04d1908e5fd1d467
#
_cell.length_a   1.000
_cell.length_b   1.000
_cell.length_c   1.000
_cell.angle_alpha   90.00
_cell.angle_beta   90.00
_cell.angle_gamma   90.00
#
_symmetry.space_group_name_H-M   'P 1'
#
loop_
_entity.id
_entity.type
_entity.pdbx_description
1 polymer ?
#
loop_
_entity_poly.entity_id
_entity_poly.type
_entity_poly.pdbx_seq_one_letter_code
_entity_poly.pdbx_strand_id
1 'polypeptide(L)'
;AAKMAVHAETSTFNLTLFDAHVNLLRTQTEAMSAALGGVDSMTVVPFDKTYGTPDELSERLARNQQLLLKEESHFDKVIDPAAGSYYIENLTVSIAKQAWEIFLATEEAGGFYAALKAGTVQAAVNESNKARHKAVAQRREILLGTNQFPNFNEKAGDKKPVEGKCCCGGDSHTCEKDVDTLVFDRAASEFEALRLETEASGKRPKAFMLTIGN
;
A
#
# COMPACT_ATOMS: atom_id res chain seq x y z
N ALA A 1 15.07 17.45 23.54
CA ALA A 1 14.09 17.27 22.46
C ALA A 1 13.02 16.28 22.92
N ALA A 2 11.76 16.57 22.63
CA ALA A 2 10.68 15.64 22.95
C ALA A 2 10.76 14.43 22.00
N LYS A 3 10.66 13.20 22.56
CA LYS A 3 10.57 11.99 21.79
C LYS A 3 9.20 11.94 21.11
N MET A 4 9.16 11.74 19.81
CA MET A 4 7.92 11.55 19.05
C MET A 4 7.52 10.07 19.16
N ALA A 5 6.25 9.81 19.47
CA ALA A 5 5.69 8.46 19.38
C ALA A 5 5.25 8.18 17.95
N VAL A 6 5.66 7.04 17.39
CA VAL A 6 5.38 6.63 16.02
C VAL A 6 4.52 5.38 16.02
N HIS A 7 3.35 5.48 15.40
CA HIS A 7 2.49 4.34 15.10
C HIS A 7 2.58 4.00 13.61
N ALA A 8 2.77 2.73 13.27
CA ALA A 8 2.79 2.25 11.89
C ALA A 8 1.58 1.35 11.61
N GLU A 9 1.08 1.43 10.40
CA GLU A 9 0.06 0.51 9.88
C GLU A 9 0.58 -0.07 8.55
N THR A 10 0.37 -1.38 8.33
CA THR A 10 0.74 -2.01 7.07
C THR A 10 -0.12 -1.47 5.93
N SER A 11 0.49 -1.26 4.75
CA SER A 11 -0.17 -0.63 3.61
C SER A 11 -1.12 -1.58 2.90
N THR A 12 -2.27 -1.08 2.49
CA THR A 12 -3.19 -1.82 1.60
C THR A 12 -2.82 -1.69 0.12
N PHE A 13 -1.90 -0.80 -0.24
CA PHE A 13 -1.56 -0.50 -1.64
C PHE A 13 -1.10 -1.73 -2.44
N ASN A 14 -0.29 -2.60 -1.83
CA ASN A 14 0.23 -3.81 -2.47
C ASN A 14 -0.65 -5.05 -2.25
N LEU A 15 -1.72 -4.97 -1.48
CA LEU A 15 -2.60 -6.11 -1.23
C LEU A 15 -3.42 -6.44 -2.48
N THR A 16 -3.61 -7.73 -2.74
CA THR A 16 -4.27 -8.26 -3.92
C THR A 16 -5.51 -9.06 -3.56
N LEU A 17 -6.48 -9.13 -4.47
CA LEU A 17 -7.66 -9.96 -4.36
C LEU A 17 -7.36 -11.40 -4.81
N PHE A 18 -6.63 -11.54 -5.92
CA PHE A 18 -6.14 -12.83 -6.38
C PHE A 18 -4.87 -13.20 -5.65
N ASP A 19 -4.67 -14.50 -5.43
CA ASP A 19 -3.54 -15.02 -4.65
C ASP A 19 -3.43 -14.38 -3.25
N ALA A 20 -4.59 -14.23 -2.61
CA ALA A 20 -4.77 -13.40 -1.42
C ALA A 20 -3.89 -13.82 -0.23
N HIS A 21 -3.52 -15.11 -0.12
CA HIS A 21 -2.65 -15.57 0.94
C HIS A 21 -1.22 -15.01 0.84
N VAL A 22 -0.78 -14.58 -0.35
CA VAL A 22 0.50 -13.87 -0.51
C VAL A 22 0.49 -12.52 0.22
N ASN A 23 -0.69 -11.95 0.49
CA ASN A 23 -0.82 -10.76 1.31
C ASN A 23 -0.26 -10.95 2.72
N LEU A 24 -0.32 -12.17 3.28
CA LEU A 24 0.33 -12.49 4.57
C LEU A 24 1.84 -12.26 4.53
N LEU A 25 2.48 -12.62 3.42
CA LEU A 25 3.93 -12.42 3.25
C LEU A 25 4.25 -10.94 3.10
N ARG A 26 3.41 -10.17 2.41
CA ARG A 26 3.56 -8.72 2.23
C ARG A 26 3.45 -8.00 3.56
N THR A 27 2.36 -8.21 4.28
CA THR A 27 2.14 -7.59 5.59
C THR A 27 3.17 -8.02 6.63
N GLN A 28 3.70 -9.26 6.55
CA GLN A 28 4.80 -9.71 7.40
C GLN A 28 6.09 -8.93 7.14
N THR A 29 6.45 -8.70 5.87
CA THR A 29 7.66 -7.93 5.53
C THR A 29 7.51 -6.45 5.86
N GLU A 30 6.31 -5.88 5.71
CA GLU A 30 6.01 -4.51 6.13
C GLU A 30 6.10 -4.37 7.65
N ALA A 31 5.51 -5.30 8.40
CA ALA A 31 5.60 -5.33 9.86
C ALA A 31 7.06 -5.51 10.35
N MET A 32 7.83 -6.36 9.67
CA MET A 32 9.26 -6.51 9.94
C MET A 32 10.02 -5.19 9.72
N SER A 33 9.73 -4.49 8.62
CA SER A 33 10.34 -3.19 8.34
C SER A 33 10.04 -2.16 9.41
N ALA A 34 8.78 -2.10 9.88
CA ALA A 34 8.36 -1.21 10.94
C ALA A 34 9.05 -1.55 12.28
N ALA A 35 9.15 -2.84 12.62
CA ALA A 35 9.85 -3.29 13.84
C ALA A 35 11.34 -2.93 13.81
N LEU A 36 12.02 -3.14 12.68
CA LEU A 36 13.42 -2.75 12.50
C LEU A 36 13.63 -1.23 12.54
N GLY A 37 12.65 -0.47 12.04
CA GLY A 37 12.64 1.00 12.10
C GLY A 37 12.35 1.57 13.49
N GLY A 38 12.01 0.74 14.47
CA GLY A 38 11.85 1.14 15.87
C GLY A 38 10.56 1.92 16.14
N VAL A 39 9.44 1.58 15.51
CA VAL A 39 8.14 2.16 15.81
C VAL A 39 7.68 1.80 17.22
N ASP A 40 6.93 2.70 17.87
CA ASP A 40 6.44 2.47 19.23
C ASP A 40 5.22 1.52 19.27
N SER A 41 4.46 1.49 18.17
CA SER A 41 3.31 0.56 18.02
C SER A 41 3.01 0.32 16.54
N MET A 42 2.34 -0.81 16.26
CA MET A 42 1.93 -1.10 14.88
C MET A 42 0.59 -1.83 14.82
N THR A 43 -0.08 -1.66 13.68
CA THR A 43 -1.26 -2.43 13.27
C THR A 43 -0.94 -3.19 11.98
N VAL A 44 -1.19 -4.49 11.98
CA VAL A 44 -1.09 -5.33 10.78
C VAL A 44 -2.49 -5.52 10.21
N VAL A 45 -2.68 -5.10 8.97
CA VAL A 45 -3.95 -5.25 8.26
C VAL A 45 -4.15 -6.73 7.88
N PRO A 46 -5.33 -7.32 8.15
CA PRO A 46 -5.65 -8.68 7.72
C PRO A 46 -5.58 -8.87 6.21
N PHE A 47 -5.14 -10.04 5.77
CA PHE A 47 -4.86 -10.35 4.37
C PHE A 47 -6.08 -10.28 3.44
N ASP A 48 -7.28 -10.47 4.00
CA ASP A 48 -8.57 -10.50 3.31
C ASP A 48 -9.27 -9.13 3.25
N LYS A 49 -8.67 -8.09 3.81
CA LYS A 49 -9.22 -6.73 3.85
C LYS A 49 -9.59 -6.16 2.48
N THR A 50 -8.99 -6.68 1.41
CA THR A 50 -9.22 -6.21 0.05
C THR A 50 -10.52 -6.71 -0.58
N TYR A 51 -11.11 -7.79 -0.05
CA TYR A 51 -12.29 -8.43 -0.65
C TYR A 51 -13.38 -8.83 0.34
N GLY A 52 -13.22 -8.52 1.61
CA GLY A 52 -14.21 -8.85 2.61
C GLY A 52 -14.04 -8.09 3.91
N THR A 53 -14.97 -8.33 4.82
CA THR A 53 -14.78 -7.97 6.22
C THR A 53 -13.90 -9.04 6.84
N PRO A 54 -12.79 -8.66 7.49
CA PRO A 54 -11.92 -9.61 8.17
C PRO A 54 -12.70 -10.52 9.14
N ASP A 55 -12.36 -11.79 9.15
CA ASP A 55 -12.91 -12.79 10.04
C ASP A 55 -11.97 -13.07 11.23
N GLU A 56 -12.41 -13.91 12.16
CA GLU A 56 -11.62 -14.28 13.34
C GLU A 56 -10.27 -14.92 12.96
N LEU A 57 -10.23 -15.68 11.86
CA LEU A 57 -8.99 -16.31 11.40
C LEU A 57 -8.01 -15.27 10.86
N SER A 58 -8.47 -14.39 9.98
CA SER A 58 -7.62 -13.37 9.35
C SER A 58 -7.09 -12.35 10.37
N GLU A 59 -7.92 -11.95 11.32
CA GLU A 59 -7.51 -11.08 12.45
C GLU A 59 -6.50 -11.77 13.37
N ARG A 60 -6.71 -13.06 13.66
CA ARG A 60 -5.77 -13.86 14.44
C ARG A 60 -4.41 -13.97 13.73
N LEU A 61 -4.40 -14.21 12.43
CA LEU A 61 -3.16 -14.29 11.66
C LEU A 61 -2.43 -12.96 11.66
N ALA A 62 -3.12 -11.84 11.46
CA ALA A 62 -2.53 -10.51 11.49
C ALA A 62 -1.87 -10.19 12.85
N ARG A 63 -2.52 -10.57 13.95
CA ARG A 63 -1.93 -10.46 15.29
C ARG A 63 -0.73 -11.39 15.48
N ASN A 64 -0.84 -12.62 15.00
CA ASN A 64 0.22 -13.62 15.16
C ASN A 64 1.49 -13.24 14.38
N GLN A 65 1.38 -12.51 13.27
CA GLN A 65 2.53 -11.99 12.55
C GLN A 65 3.43 -11.13 13.44
N GLN A 66 2.84 -10.27 14.29
CA GLN A 66 3.60 -9.45 15.24
C GLN A 66 4.22 -10.30 16.36
N LEU A 67 3.46 -11.27 16.88
CA LEU A 67 3.98 -12.19 17.90
C LEU A 67 5.13 -13.04 17.37
N LEU A 68 5.07 -13.48 16.12
CA LEU A 68 6.15 -14.23 15.46
C LEU A 68 7.43 -13.38 15.36
N LEU A 69 7.32 -12.12 15.00
CA LEU A 69 8.47 -11.20 14.95
C LEU A 69 9.10 -11.03 16.34
N LYS A 70 8.28 -10.98 17.39
CA LYS A 70 8.76 -10.81 18.75
C LYS A 70 9.32 -12.12 19.33
N GLU A 71 8.52 -13.19 19.35
CA GLU A 71 8.83 -14.40 20.13
C GLU A 71 9.76 -15.38 19.39
N GLU A 72 9.61 -15.51 18.05
CA GLU A 72 10.42 -16.47 17.28
C GLU A 72 11.58 -15.78 16.56
N SER A 73 11.39 -14.56 16.06
CA SER A 73 12.43 -13.80 15.34
C SER A 73 13.24 -12.88 16.26
N HIS A 74 12.81 -12.69 17.51
CA HIS A 74 13.52 -11.95 18.56
C HIS A 74 13.86 -10.50 18.21
N PHE A 75 13.02 -9.81 17.44
CA PHE A 75 13.26 -8.43 17.04
C PHE A 75 13.14 -7.42 18.20
N ASP A 76 12.63 -7.86 19.33
CA ASP A 76 12.57 -7.09 20.57
C ASP A 76 13.92 -7.06 21.36
N LYS A 77 14.91 -7.85 20.94
CA LYS A 77 16.18 -7.98 21.65
C LYS A 77 17.24 -6.96 21.26
N VAL A 78 17.07 -6.29 20.14
CA VAL A 78 18.04 -5.34 19.61
C VAL A 78 17.32 -4.02 19.27
N ILE A 79 17.87 -2.92 19.79
CA ILE A 79 17.42 -1.57 19.47
C ILE A 79 18.28 -1.06 18.32
N ASP A 80 17.63 -0.53 17.27
CA ASP A 80 18.30 0.03 16.09
C ASP A 80 19.36 -0.92 15.46
N PRO A 81 18.94 -2.09 14.96
CA PRO A 81 19.86 -3.09 14.44
C PRO A 81 20.63 -2.64 13.19
N ALA A 82 20.18 -1.56 12.55
CA ALA A 82 20.81 -0.98 11.36
C ALA A 82 21.82 0.14 11.69
N ALA A 83 21.95 0.52 12.96
CA ALA A 83 22.86 1.57 13.40
C ALA A 83 24.28 1.33 12.94
N GLY A 84 24.93 2.38 12.43
CA GLY A 84 26.32 2.32 11.92
C GLY A 84 26.46 1.71 10.51
N SER A 85 25.39 1.30 9.87
CA SER A 85 25.41 0.95 8.45
C SER A 85 25.56 2.21 7.61
N TYR A 86 26.69 2.40 6.94
CA TYR A 86 26.95 3.59 6.12
C TYR A 86 25.85 3.87 5.09
N TYR A 87 25.33 2.81 4.47
CA TYR A 87 24.25 2.95 3.48
C TYR A 87 22.96 3.46 4.11
N ILE A 88 22.53 2.85 5.20
CA ILE A 88 21.28 3.19 5.88
C ILE A 88 21.36 4.59 6.50
N GLU A 89 22.48 4.92 7.14
CA GLU A 89 22.69 6.25 7.72
C GLU A 89 22.65 7.35 6.65
N ASN A 90 23.35 7.16 5.53
CA ASN A 90 23.34 8.11 4.43
C ASN A 90 21.96 8.24 3.79
N LEU A 91 21.25 7.13 3.60
CA LEU A 91 19.90 7.13 3.05
C LEU A 91 18.92 7.86 3.98
N THR A 92 18.99 7.59 5.28
CA THR A 92 18.16 8.26 6.30
C THR A 92 18.37 9.76 6.28
N VAL A 93 19.63 10.23 6.27
CA VAL A 93 19.96 11.65 6.20
C VAL A 93 19.46 12.27 4.89
N SER A 94 19.60 11.57 3.76
CA SER A 94 19.13 12.06 2.46
C SER A 94 17.61 12.24 2.43
N ILE A 95 16.86 11.24 2.92
CA ILE A 95 15.40 11.29 3.01
C ILE A 95 14.97 12.42 3.95
N ALA A 96 15.61 12.54 5.12
CA ALA A 96 15.30 13.59 6.08
C ALA A 96 15.51 15.00 5.51
N LYS A 97 16.56 15.22 4.75
CA LYS A 97 16.81 16.51 4.07
C LYS A 97 15.73 16.84 3.06
N GLN A 98 15.36 15.89 2.19
CA GLN A 98 14.31 16.09 1.20
C GLN A 98 12.94 16.34 1.85
N ALA A 99 12.61 15.59 2.90
CA ALA A 99 11.37 15.80 3.65
C ALA A 99 11.35 17.20 4.30
N TRP A 100 12.48 17.66 4.82
CA TRP A 100 12.62 18.98 5.40
C TRP A 100 12.45 20.11 4.37
N GLU A 101 13.00 19.94 3.17
CA GLU A 101 12.81 20.89 2.06
C GLU A 101 11.34 21.01 1.66
N ILE A 102 10.62 19.88 1.57
CA ILE A 102 9.17 19.85 1.29
C ILE A 102 8.38 20.55 2.41
N PHE A 103 8.77 20.30 3.66
CA PHE A 103 8.15 20.96 4.81
C PHE A 103 8.33 22.49 4.74
N LEU A 104 9.55 22.99 4.53
CA LEU A 104 9.83 24.41 4.41
C LEU A 104 9.06 25.06 3.26
N ALA A 105 9.02 24.43 2.10
CA ALA A 105 8.25 24.93 0.95
C ALA A 105 6.75 25.01 1.26
N THR A 106 6.21 24.07 2.03
CA THR A 106 4.82 24.08 2.47
C THR A 106 4.55 25.22 3.45
N GLU A 107 5.47 25.48 4.38
CA GLU A 107 5.37 26.60 5.33
C GLU A 107 5.45 27.95 4.62
N GLU A 108 6.35 28.13 3.67
CA GLU A 108 6.48 29.33 2.85
C GLU A 108 5.22 29.60 2.02
N ALA A 109 4.51 28.55 1.57
CA ALA A 109 3.24 28.67 0.85
C ALA A 109 2.03 29.05 1.74
N GLY A 110 2.24 29.30 3.02
CA GLY A 110 1.21 29.68 3.99
C GLY A 110 0.79 28.57 4.95
N GLY A 111 1.58 27.49 5.03
CA GLY A 111 1.41 26.36 5.91
C GLY A 111 0.53 25.26 5.33
N PHE A 112 0.50 24.13 6.03
CA PHE A 112 -0.16 22.90 5.55
C PHE A 112 -1.66 23.10 5.21
N TYR A 113 -2.39 23.86 6.02
CA TYR A 113 -3.81 24.08 5.79
C TYR A 113 -4.10 24.89 4.51
N ALA A 114 -3.28 25.91 4.23
CA ALA A 114 -3.38 26.67 2.99
C ALA A 114 -3.03 25.83 1.77
N ALA A 115 -1.97 25.02 1.85
CA ALA A 115 -1.55 24.09 0.80
C ALA A 115 -2.60 23.01 0.56
N LEU A 116 -3.27 22.49 1.60
CA LEU A 116 -4.36 21.54 1.49
C LEU A 116 -5.56 22.15 0.78
N LYS A 117 -5.97 23.38 1.13
CA LYS A 117 -7.06 24.10 0.44
C LYS A 117 -6.74 24.40 -1.02
N ALA A 118 -5.50 24.75 -1.30
CA ALA A 118 -5.04 25.00 -2.66
C ALA A 118 -4.89 23.72 -3.51
N GLY A 119 -5.03 22.52 -2.92
CA GLY A 119 -4.91 21.26 -3.62
C GLY A 119 -3.46 20.85 -3.96
N THR A 120 -2.45 21.58 -3.55
CA THR A 120 -1.05 21.33 -3.92
C THR A 120 -0.52 20.02 -3.33
N VAL A 121 -0.90 19.71 -2.09
CA VAL A 121 -0.53 18.47 -1.41
C VAL A 121 -1.16 17.27 -2.14
N GLN A 122 -2.45 17.36 -2.45
CA GLN A 122 -3.20 16.30 -3.14
C GLN A 122 -2.66 16.09 -4.55
N ALA A 123 -2.33 17.14 -5.28
CA ALA A 123 -1.76 17.06 -6.61
C ALA A 123 -0.41 16.30 -6.60
N ALA A 124 0.49 16.63 -5.68
CA ALA A 124 1.78 15.97 -5.54
C ALA A 124 1.67 14.48 -5.18
N VAL A 125 0.77 14.15 -4.24
CA VAL A 125 0.51 12.75 -3.84
C VAL A 125 -0.14 11.96 -4.98
N ASN A 126 -1.14 12.52 -5.66
CA ASN A 126 -1.82 11.87 -6.77
C ASN A 126 -0.90 11.67 -7.98
N GLU A 127 0.03 12.59 -8.25
CA GLU A 127 1.05 12.43 -9.29
C GLU A 127 2.00 11.27 -8.96
N SER A 128 2.47 11.18 -7.72
CA SER A 128 3.29 10.07 -7.25
C SER A 128 2.55 8.74 -7.37
N ASN A 129 1.27 8.69 -6.98
CA ASN A 129 0.43 7.51 -7.12
C ASN A 129 0.30 7.08 -8.59
N LYS A 130 0.01 8.02 -9.47
CA LYS A 130 -0.08 7.77 -10.93
C LYS A 130 1.24 7.25 -11.50
N ALA A 131 2.37 7.76 -11.05
CA ALA A 131 3.68 7.27 -11.47
C ALA A 131 3.93 5.81 -11.03
N ARG A 132 3.53 5.45 -9.79
CA ARG A 132 3.59 4.07 -9.29
C ARG A 132 2.70 3.12 -10.09
N HIS A 133 1.44 3.48 -10.35
CA HIS A 133 0.54 2.69 -11.20
C HIS A 133 1.13 2.46 -12.61
N LYS A 134 1.71 3.50 -13.19
CA LYS A 134 2.39 3.39 -14.49
C LYS A 134 3.59 2.44 -14.42
N ALA A 135 4.37 2.46 -13.36
CA ALA A 135 5.50 1.56 -13.17
C ALA A 135 5.04 0.10 -13.05
N VAL A 136 3.96 -0.17 -12.32
CA VAL A 136 3.33 -1.50 -12.20
C VAL A 136 2.79 -1.96 -13.55
N ALA A 137 2.05 -1.10 -14.27
CA ALA A 137 1.50 -1.41 -15.60
C ALA A 137 2.59 -1.73 -16.63
N GLN A 138 3.73 -1.06 -16.56
CA GLN A 138 4.89 -1.30 -17.41
C GLN A 138 5.81 -2.42 -16.94
N ARG A 139 5.48 -3.11 -15.84
CA ARG A 139 6.32 -4.14 -15.19
C ARG A 139 7.71 -3.64 -14.78
N ARG A 140 7.89 -2.35 -14.57
CA ARG A 140 9.09 -1.77 -13.95
C ARG A 140 9.08 -2.00 -12.44
N GLU A 141 7.88 -1.98 -11.85
CA GLU A 141 7.63 -2.40 -10.48
C GLU A 141 6.87 -3.73 -10.51
N ILE A 142 7.42 -4.75 -9.86
CA ILE A 142 6.87 -6.10 -9.87
C ILE A 142 5.89 -6.25 -8.72
N LEU A 143 4.67 -6.65 -9.04
CA LEU A 143 3.66 -7.08 -8.09
C LEU A 143 3.42 -8.58 -8.29
N LEU A 144 3.97 -9.38 -7.38
CA LEU A 144 3.90 -10.84 -7.45
C LEU A 144 2.45 -11.32 -7.47
N GLY A 145 2.16 -12.29 -8.34
CA GLY A 145 0.81 -12.82 -8.50
C GLY A 145 -0.13 -11.93 -9.34
N THR A 146 0.30 -10.73 -9.73
CA THR A 146 -0.48 -9.78 -10.55
C THR A 146 0.16 -9.57 -11.91
N ASN A 147 1.23 -8.77 -11.99
CA ASN A 147 1.93 -8.51 -13.24
C ASN A 147 3.12 -9.44 -13.47
N GLN A 148 3.48 -10.25 -12.47
CA GLN A 148 4.53 -11.26 -12.55
C GLN A 148 4.06 -12.54 -11.82
N PHE A 149 4.26 -13.70 -12.47
CA PHE A 149 3.87 -15.03 -11.97
C PHE A 149 2.41 -15.15 -11.49
N PRO A 150 1.41 -14.68 -12.27
CA PRO A 150 0.02 -14.78 -11.88
C PRO A 150 -0.47 -16.24 -11.87
N ASN A 151 -1.33 -16.59 -10.92
CA ASN A 151 -2.06 -17.85 -10.93
C ASN A 151 -3.26 -17.76 -11.88
N PHE A 152 -3.11 -18.22 -13.12
CA PHE A 152 -4.16 -18.14 -14.14
C PHE A 152 -5.35 -19.08 -13.89
N ASN A 153 -5.19 -20.08 -13.04
CA ASN A 153 -6.25 -21.06 -12.74
C ASN A 153 -7.15 -20.59 -11.59
N GLU A 154 -6.72 -19.60 -10.82
CA GLU A 154 -7.54 -19.05 -9.76
C GLU A 154 -8.70 -18.26 -10.33
N LYS A 155 -9.88 -18.45 -9.74
CA LYS A 155 -11.07 -17.66 -10.00
C LYS A 155 -11.37 -16.78 -8.79
N ALA A 156 -11.98 -15.64 -9.04
CA ALA A 156 -12.38 -14.74 -7.95
C ALA A 156 -13.40 -15.40 -7.01
N GLY A 157 -14.30 -16.23 -7.55
CA GLY A 157 -15.39 -16.83 -6.78
C GLY A 157 -16.28 -15.72 -6.21
N ASP A 158 -16.51 -15.79 -4.90
CA ASP A 158 -17.33 -14.79 -4.19
C ASP A 158 -16.53 -13.53 -3.75
N LYS A 159 -15.22 -13.49 -4.03
CA LYS A 159 -14.39 -12.34 -3.69
C LYS A 159 -14.77 -11.15 -4.56
N LYS A 160 -15.11 -10.04 -3.91
CA LYS A 160 -15.39 -8.76 -4.58
C LYS A 160 -14.49 -7.70 -3.96
N PRO A 161 -13.91 -6.80 -4.77
CA PRO A 161 -13.17 -5.67 -4.22
C PRO A 161 -14.02 -4.89 -3.23
N VAL A 162 -13.49 -4.61 -2.06
CA VAL A 162 -14.13 -3.67 -1.14
C VAL A 162 -13.90 -2.29 -1.69
N GLU A 163 -14.98 -1.65 -2.17
CA GLU A 163 -14.94 -0.25 -2.57
C GLU A 163 -14.70 0.60 -1.31
N GLY A 164 -13.72 1.49 -1.39
CA GLY A 164 -13.45 2.44 -0.33
C GLY A 164 -14.69 3.31 -0.10
N LYS A 165 -15.50 2.97 0.91
CA LYS A 165 -16.58 3.84 1.33
C LYS A 165 -15.97 5.12 1.89
N CYS A 166 -16.43 6.26 1.37
CA CYS A 166 -16.16 7.54 2.00
C CYS A 166 -16.51 7.45 3.50
N CYS A 167 -15.64 7.93 4.36
CA CYS A 167 -15.82 7.90 5.83
C CYS A 167 -17.06 8.68 6.33
N CYS A 168 -17.74 9.39 5.46
CA CYS A 168 -19.01 10.07 5.74
C CYS A 168 -20.23 9.14 5.55
N GLY A 169 -20.29 8.03 6.24
CA GLY A 169 -21.28 6.96 6.31
C GLY A 169 -22.78 7.25 6.02
N GLY A 170 -23.12 7.83 4.88
CA GLY A 170 -24.50 8.09 4.46
C GLY A 170 -24.67 7.93 2.96
N ASP A 171 -25.65 7.13 2.58
CA ASP A 171 -26.17 7.03 1.22
C ASP A 171 -26.79 8.36 0.80
N SER A 172 -26.08 9.24 0.12
CA SER A 172 -26.59 10.48 -0.49
C SER A 172 -26.24 11.85 0.10
N HIS A 173 -25.13 12.01 0.78
CA HIS A 173 -24.63 13.37 0.94
C HIS A 173 -23.69 13.73 -0.21
N THR A 174 -24.13 14.61 -1.09
CA THR A 174 -23.24 15.47 -1.87
C THR A 174 -22.43 16.29 -0.87
N CYS A 175 -21.31 15.75 -0.40
CA CYS A 175 -20.31 16.58 0.26
C CYS A 175 -19.89 17.61 -0.78
N GLU A 176 -20.23 18.86 -0.57
CA GLU A 176 -19.60 19.96 -1.27
C GLU A 176 -18.10 19.81 -1.01
N LYS A 177 -17.36 19.41 -2.05
CA LYS A 177 -15.93 19.19 -1.94
C LYS A 177 -15.25 20.54 -2.05
N ASP A 178 -15.05 21.18 -0.93
CA ASP A 178 -14.23 22.41 -0.87
C ASP A 178 -12.75 22.15 -1.23
N VAL A 179 -12.34 20.89 -1.29
CA VAL A 179 -10.95 20.48 -1.49
C VAL A 179 -10.90 19.21 -2.32
N ASP A 180 -9.94 19.14 -3.25
CA ASP A 180 -9.64 17.91 -3.99
C ASP A 180 -9.27 16.76 -3.03
N THR A 181 -9.77 15.56 -3.34
CA THR A 181 -9.51 14.37 -2.52
C THR A 181 -8.29 13.61 -3.02
N LEU A 182 -7.61 12.91 -2.10
CA LEU A 182 -6.60 11.93 -2.45
C LEU A 182 -7.26 10.72 -3.13
N VAL A 183 -6.58 10.16 -4.12
CA VAL A 183 -6.97 8.89 -4.74
C VAL A 183 -6.36 7.75 -3.93
N PHE A 184 -7.23 6.96 -3.30
CA PHE A 184 -6.83 5.77 -2.55
C PHE A 184 -7.24 4.52 -3.35
N ASP A 185 -6.29 3.95 -4.05
CA ASP A 185 -6.46 2.72 -4.82
C ASP A 185 -5.31 1.74 -4.54
N ARG A 186 -5.43 0.53 -5.06
CA ARG A 186 -4.41 -0.51 -4.90
C ARG A 186 -3.68 -0.73 -6.22
N ALA A 187 -2.41 -1.06 -6.14
CA ALA A 187 -1.58 -1.30 -7.32
C ALA A 187 -2.13 -2.39 -8.27
N ALA A 188 -2.93 -3.32 -7.74
CA ALA A 188 -3.54 -4.41 -8.49
C ALA A 188 -4.92 -4.07 -9.08
N SER A 189 -5.54 -2.94 -8.72
CA SER A 189 -6.96 -2.65 -8.99
C SER A 189 -7.33 -2.76 -10.47
N GLU A 190 -6.53 -2.23 -11.38
CA GLU A 190 -6.78 -2.28 -12.82
C GLU A 190 -6.67 -3.71 -13.39
N PHE A 191 -5.68 -4.48 -12.95
CA PHE A 191 -5.50 -5.89 -13.34
C PHE A 191 -6.63 -6.75 -12.81
N GLU A 192 -7.08 -6.50 -11.60
CA GLU A 192 -8.19 -7.22 -10.97
C GLU A 192 -9.49 -6.92 -11.67
N ALA A 193 -9.77 -5.65 -11.99
CA ALA A 193 -10.96 -5.25 -12.74
C ALA A 193 -11.04 -5.94 -14.10
N LEU A 194 -9.94 -5.94 -14.86
CA LEU A 194 -9.86 -6.62 -16.16
C LEU A 194 -10.10 -8.14 -16.03
N ARG A 195 -9.55 -8.76 -15.00
CA ARG A 195 -9.68 -10.18 -14.74
C ARG A 195 -11.11 -10.54 -14.35
N LEU A 196 -11.73 -9.78 -13.45
CA LEU A 196 -13.13 -9.94 -13.04
C LEU A 196 -14.09 -9.77 -14.20
N GLU A 197 -13.88 -8.77 -15.05
CA GLU A 197 -14.69 -8.55 -16.26
C GLU A 197 -14.56 -9.74 -17.23
N THR A 198 -13.34 -10.24 -17.42
CA THR A 198 -13.09 -11.42 -18.26
C THR A 198 -13.81 -12.66 -17.73
N GLU A 199 -13.77 -12.90 -16.42
CA GLU A 199 -14.47 -14.00 -15.78
C GLU A 199 -16.00 -13.85 -15.92
N ALA A 200 -16.53 -12.67 -15.68
CA ALA A 200 -17.96 -12.38 -15.79
C ALA A 200 -18.48 -12.52 -17.23
N SER A 201 -17.69 -12.16 -18.23
CA SER A 201 -18.06 -12.26 -19.64
C SER A 201 -18.15 -13.70 -20.17
N GLY A 202 -17.51 -14.65 -19.47
CA GLY A 202 -17.35 -16.04 -19.92
C GLY A 202 -16.55 -16.21 -21.22
N LYS A 203 -16.05 -15.11 -21.79
CA LYS A 203 -15.27 -15.13 -23.02
C LYS A 203 -13.81 -15.46 -22.73
N ARG A 204 -13.19 -16.23 -23.63
CA ARG A 204 -11.74 -16.46 -23.60
C ARG A 204 -11.11 -15.62 -24.70
N PRO A 205 -10.59 -14.43 -24.40
CA PRO A 205 -9.93 -13.58 -25.39
C PRO A 205 -8.69 -14.29 -25.94
N LYS A 206 -8.46 -14.18 -27.24
CA LYS A 206 -7.24 -14.65 -27.89
C LYS A 206 -6.30 -13.47 -28.05
N ALA A 207 -5.09 -13.60 -27.50
CA ALA A 207 -4.04 -12.61 -27.68
C ALA A 207 -3.07 -13.08 -28.79
N PHE A 208 -2.75 -12.22 -29.72
CA PHE A 208 -1.72 -12.43 -30.73
C PHE A 208 -0.58 -11.47 -30.48
N MET A 209 0.62 -12.00 -30.36
CA MET A 209 1.82 -11.18 -30.25
C MET A 209 2.56 -11.23 -31.59
N LEU A 210 2.71 -10.08 -32.22
CA LEU A 210 3.57 -9.93 -33.40
C LEU A 210 4.95 -9.48 -32.90
N THR A 211 5.95 -10.32 -33.08
CA THR A 211 7.34 -9.94 -32.85
C THR A 211 7.97 -9.62 -34.21
N ILE A 212 8.50 -8.42 -34.36
CA ILE A 212 9.31 -8.05 -35.48
C ILE A 212 10.73 -8.44 -35.06
N GLY A 213 11.21 -9.56 -35.64
CA GLY A 213 12.62 -9.93 -35.54
C GLY A 213 13.49 -9.03 -36.39
N ASN A 214 14.65 -8.66 -35.88
CA ASN A 214 15.73 -8.07 -36.70
C ASN A 214 16.43 -9.17 -37.48
#